data_2f6c55adf6c9028fcc017f169b8806f5
#
_entry.id   2f6c55adf6c9028fcc017f169b8806f5
#
_cell.length_a   1.000
_cell.length_b   1.000
_cell.length_c   1.000
_cell.angle_alpha   90.00
_cell.angle_beta   90.00
_cell.angle_gamma   90.00
#
_symmetry.space_group_name_H-M   'P 1'
#
loop_
_entity.id
_entity.type
_entity.pdbx_description
1 polymer ?
#
loop_
_entity_poly.entity_id
_entity_poly.type
_entity_poly.pdbx_seq_one_letter_code
_entity_poly.pdbx_strand_id
1 'polypeptide(L)'
;SRSTKKAPGRACLRIMLPAPEISEPEKIRSITILPASRPEFYDFDLFNQPGQDPELDECLLRELAYTVFDTETTGLNPAEGDEIISIGAVRIVNGRLLRDEFFDQLVNPRRWLSYESIKVHGIQSEMLEQQPTIDQVLPRFHRFAEGTILVAHNAAFDMKMLQLKEAETGVRFINPVLDTLLLSAAIHPAHASHNLEDIADRMGI
;
A
#
# COMPACT_ATOMS: atom_id res chain seq x y z
N SER A 1 10.60 17.31 48.93
CA SER A 1 11.09 16.59 47.77
C SER A 1 9.91 16.30 46.83
N ARG A 2 9.79 17.03 45.72
CA ARG A 2 8.80 16.81 44.69
C ARG A 2 9.42 15.88 43.65
N SER A 3 8.88 14.65 43.56
CA SER A 3 9.20 13.71 42.52
C SER A 3 8.49 14.11 41.23
N THR A 4 9.21 14.53 40.20
CA THR A 4 8.72 14.77 38.87
C THR A 4 8.68 13.43 38.15
N LYS A 5 7.46 12.90 37.93
CA LYS A 5 7.25 11.78 37.03
C LYS A 5 7.55 12.24 35.58
N LYS A 6 8.63 11.66 35.01
CA LYS A 6 8.92 11.75 33.58
C LYS A 6 7.81 11.02 32.79
N ALA A 7 7.21 11.72 31.83
CA ALA A 7 6.30 11.08 30.85
C ALA A 7 7.09 10.06 30.03
N PRO A 8 6.49 8.92 29.67
CA PRO A 8 7.14 7.94 28.81
C PRO A 8 7.41 8.56 27.45
N GLY A 9 8.67 8.52 27.02
CA GLY A 9 9.08 8.98 25.70
C GLY A 9 8.45 8.11 24.62
N ARG A 10 7.90 8.74 23.60
CA ARG A 10 7.43 8.09 22.39
C ARG A 10 8.61 7.33 21.77
N ALA A 11 8.50 6.02 21.66
CA ALA A 11 9.42 5.22 20.86
C ALA A 11 9.05 5.49 19.40
N CYS A 12 9.79 6.38 18.75
CA CYS A 12 9.77 6.51 17.29
C CYS A 12 10.87 5.60 16.75
N LEU A 13 10.55 4.70 15.84
CA LEU A 13 11.55 4.01 15.04
C LEU A 13 12.19 5.07 14.13
N ARG A 14 13.30 5.62 14.57
CA ARG A 14 14.07 6.62 13.83
C ARG A 14 15.05 5.89 12.94
N ILE A 15 14.65 5.59 11.72
CA ILE A 15 15.58 5.12 10.69
C ILE A 15 16.40 6.36 10.28
N MET A 16 17.63 6.46 10.76
CA MET A 16 18.58 7.47 10.28
C MET A 16 19.24 6.90 9.02
N LEU A 17 18.78 7.37 7.86
CA LEU A 17 19.51 7.13 6.63
C LEU A 17 20.80 7.95 6.64
N PRO A 18 21.96 7.37 6.27
CA PRO A 18 23.18 8.14 6.09
C PRO A 18 22.95 9.17 4.96
N ALA A 19 23.42 10.40 5.18
CA ALA A 19 23.39 11.42 4.13
C ALA A 19 24.15 10.90 2.90
N PRO A 20 23.60 11.04 1.68
CA PRO A 20 24.33 10.64 0.48
C PRO A 20 25.57 11.50 0.33
N GLU A 21 26.74 10.87 0.14
CA GLU A 21 27.93 11.58 -0.31
C GLU A 21 27.63 12.16 -1.70
N ILE A 22 27.68 13.48 -1.82
CA ILE A 22 27.50 14.18 -3.08
C ILE A 22 28.76 13.95 -3.92
N SER A 23 28.73 12.93 -4.76
CA SER A 23 29.65 12.82 -5.90
C SER A 23 29.11 13.60 -7.09
N GLU A 24 30.00 14.27 -7.83
CA GLU A 24 29.67 15.15 -8.96
C GLU A 24 28.77 14.49 -10.01
N PRO A 25 27.92 15.27 -10.73
CA PRO A 25 26.92 14.72 -11.61
C PRO A 25 27.55 14.03 -12.84
N GLU A 26 27.52 12.73 -12.87
CA GLU A 26 27.71 11.99 -14.11
C GLU A 26 26.56 12.30 -15.09
N LYS A 27 26.94 12.56 -16.34
CA LYS A 27 26.05 12.87 -17.47
C LYS A 27 24.90 11.86 -17.52
N ILE A 28 23.69 12.35 -17.32
CA ILE A 28 22.44 11.63 -17.50
C ILE A 28 22.40 11.07 -18.92
N ARG A 29 22.63 9.78 -19.10
CA ARG A 29 22.24 9.05 -20.30
C ARG A 29 20.72 8.97 -20.29
N SER A 30 20.10 9.32 -21.40
CA SER A 30 18.66 9.26 -21.63
C SER A 30 18.10 7.92 -21.12
N ILE A 31 17.38 7.96 -20.04
CA ILE A 31 16.62 6.82 -19.56
C ILE A 31 15.43 6.68 -20.50
N THR A 32 15.39 5.59 -21.25
CA THR A 32 14.19 5.17 -21.97
C THR A 32 13.16 4.86 -20.92
N ILE A 33 12.16 5.74 -20.78
CA ILE A 33 11.02 5.52 -19.88
C ILE A 33 10.26 4.31 -20.44
N LEU A 34 10.38 3.17 -19.79
CA LEU A 34 9.48 2.04 -20.01
C LEU A 34 8.08 2.48 -19.59
N PRO A 35 7.02 2.17 -20.36
CA PRO A 35 5.68 2.59 -20.02
C PRO A 35 5.18 1.84 -18.81
N ALA A 36 4.65 2.58 -17.85
CA ALA A 36 3.72 2.16 -16.80
C ALA A 36 4.27 1.38 -15.60
N SER A 37 5.32 1.88 -14.94
CA SER A 37 5.36 1.67 -13.49
C SER A 37 4.52 2.78 -12.84
N ARG A 38 3.67 2.41 -11.86
CA ARG A 38 2.99 3.41 -11.01
C ARG A 38 4.05 4.38 -10.49
N PRO A 39 3.82 5.71 -10.49
CA PRO A 39 4.75 6.65 -9.87
C PRO A 39 4.97 6.23 -8.42
N GLU A 40 6.22 6.22 -7.97
CA GLU A 40 6.53 5.97 -6.57
C GLU A 40 5.98 7.12 -5.73
N PHE A 41 5.03 6.81 -4.84
CA PHE A 41 4.45 7.78 -3.92
C PHE A 41 5.11 7.59 -2.55
N TYR A 42 5.76 8.64 -2.06
CA TYR A 42 6.35 8.65 -0.72
C TYR A 42 5.46 9.52 0.18
N ASP A 43 4.47 8.91 0.83
CA ASP A 43 3.66 9.57 1.84
C ASP A 43 4.00 9.04 3.22
N PHE A 44 4.91 9.73 3.90
CA PHE A 44 5.34 9.35 5.24
C PHE A 44 4.28 9.62 6.32
N ASP A 45 3.22 10.39 6.02
CA ASP A 45 2.13 10.63 6.97
C ASP A 45 1.25 9.39 7.16
N LEU A 46 1.29 8.43 6.24
CA LEU A 46 0.66 7.12 6.40
C LEU A 46 1.15 6.35 7.62
N PHE A 47 2.40 6.58 8.05
CA PHE A 47 2.99 5.93 9.21
C PHE A 47 2.67 6.65 10.54
N ASN A 48 2.02 7.82 10.49
CA ASN A 48 1.62 8.61 11.65
C ASN A 48 0.13 8.52 11.97
N GLN A 49 -0.56 7.48 11.49
CA GLN A 49 -1.99 7.34 11.75
C GLN A 49 -2.28 7.15 13.24
N PRO A 50 -3.32 7.81 13.79
CA PRO A 50 -3.77 7.56 15.14
C PRO A 50 -4.36 6.15 15.23
N GLY A 51 -3.81 5.30 16.10
CA GLY A 51 -4.31 3.94 16.30
C GLY A 51 -3.20 2.87 16.28
N GLN A 52 -1.94 3.26 16.16
CA GLN A 52 -0.83 2.34 16.38
C GLN A 52 -0.84 1.91 17.86
N ASP A 53 -1.18 0.64 18.06
CA ASP A 53 -1.16 0.02 19.38
C ASP A 53 0.31 -0.11 19.83
N PRO A 54 0.69 0.46 20.99
CA PRO A 54 2.03 0.27 21.53
C PRO A 54 2.40 -1.20 21.75
N GLU A 55 1.41 -2.08 21.86
CA GLU A 55 1.64 -3.53 21.98
C GLU A 55 2.22 -4.14 20.70
N LEU A 56 2.01 -3.52 19.53
CA LEU A 56 2.59 -4.01 18.27
C LEU A 56 4.12 -3.86 18.22
N ASP A 57 4.69 -2.88 18.93
CA ASP A 57 6.14 -2.64 18.95
C ASP A 57 6.92 -3.79 19.61
N GLU A 58 6.27 -4.56 20.47
CA GLU A 58 6.85 -5.72 21.17
C GLU A 58 6.59 -7.05 20.44
N CYS A 59 5.73 -7.06 19.43
CA CYS A 59 5.38 -8.26 18.71
C CYS A 59 6.40 -8.60 17.61
N LEU A 60 6.71 -9.88 17.44
CA LEU A 60 7.49 -10.32 16.30
C LEU A 60 6.66 -10.27 15.03
N LEU A 61 7.23 -9.77 13.94
CA LEU A 61 6.53 -9.68 12.65
C LEU A 61 5.87 -10.99 12.22
N ARG A 62 6.51 -12.13 12.51
CA ARG A 62 5.97 -13.45 12.16
C ARG A 62 4.72 -13.86 12.97
N GLU A 63 4.41 -13.18 14.07
CA GLU A 63 3.28 -13.47 14.96
C GLU A 63 2.06 -12.60 14.67
N LEU A 64 2.21 -11.66 13.77
CA LEU A 64 1.19 -10.70 13.40
C LEU A 64 0.27 -11.24 12.29
N ALA A 65 -0.91 -10.65 12.18
CA ALA A 65 -1.85 -10.90 11.11
C ALA A 65 -1.77 -9.77 10.07
N TYR A 66 -1.70 -10.14 8.81
CA TYR A 66 -1.58 -9.23 7.68
C TYR A 66 -2.70 -9.42 6.68
N THR A 67 -3.16 -8.33 6.10
CA THR A 67 -3.93 -8.30 4.86
C THR A 67 -3.03 -7.71 3.78
N VAL A 68 -2.50 -8.55 2.91
CA VAL A 68 -1.72 -8.14 1.74
C VAL A 68 -2.72 -7.83 0.64
N PHE A 69 -2.67 -6.62 0.10
CA PHE A 69 -3.66 -6.17 -0.89
C PHE A 69 -3.05 -5.33 -2.00
N ASP A 70 -3.77 -5.25 -3.09
CA ASP A 70 -3.49 -4.38 -4.22
C ASP A 70 -4.80 -3.89 -4.83
N THR A 71 -4.77 -2.72 -5.51
CA THR A 71 -5.93 -2.15 -6.20
C THR A 71 -5.62 -1.91 -7.66
N GLU A 72 -6.59 -2.23 -8.54
CA GLU A 72 -6.58 -1.74 -9.91
C GLU A 72 -7.48 -0.51 -10.02
N THR A 73 -7.11 0.42 -10.89
CA THR A 73 -7.77 1.73 -10.97
C THR A 73 -7.96 2.17 -12.42
N THR A 74 -8.85 3.14 -12.64
CA THR A 74 -9.05 3.73 -13.98
C THR A 74 -7.87 4.57 -14.46
N GLY A 75 -6.96 4.94 -13.54
CA GLY A 75 -5.77 5.74 -13.82
C GLY A 75 -5.00 6.04 -12.55
N LEU A 76 -3.97 6.89 -12.65
CA LEU A 76 -2.99 7.13 -11.58
C LEU A 76 -3.20 8.46 -10.83
N ASN A 77 -4.27 9.19 -11.14
CA ASN A 77 -4.56 10.52 -10.58
C ASN A 77 -5.82 10.51 -9.71
N PRO A 78 -5.75 10.03 -8.46
CA PRO A 78 -6.90 10.01 -7.55
C PRO A 78 -7.54 11.39 -7.37
N ALA A 79 -6.73 12.46 -7.37
CA ALA A 79 -7.21 13.85 -7.25
C ALA A 79 -7.98 14.34 -8.48
N GLU A 80 -7.82 13.72 -9.64
CA GLU A 80 -8.52 14.01 -10.90
C GLU A 80 -9.73 13.10 -11.10
N GLY A 81 -10.08 12.31 -10.09
CA GLY A 81 -11.27 11.47 -10.05
C GLY A 81 -11.06 10.08 -10.63
N ASP A 82 -9.84 9.57 -10.62
CA ASP A 82 -9.64 8.14 -10.91
C ASP A 82 -10.23 7.27 -9.82
N GLU A 83 -10.77 6.13 -10.23
CA GLU A 83 -11.61 5.26 -9.43
C GLU A 83 -11.01 3.86 -9.29
N ILE A 84 -11.28 3.20 -8.15
CA ILE A 84 -10.93 1.80 -7.94
C ILE A 84 -11.84 0.92 -8.81
N ILE A 85 -11.27 -0.04 -9.51
CA ILE A 85 -11.99 -1.03 -10.35
C ILE A 85 -11.79 -2.47 -9.90
N SER A 86 -10.80 -2.73 -9.05
CA SER A 86 -10.60 -4.04 -8.43
C SER A 86 -9.91 -3.87 -7.08
N ILE A 87 -10.24 -4.72 -6.13
CA ILE A 87 -9.50 -4.90 -4.89
C ILE A 87 -9.22 -6.39 -4.75
N GLY A 88 -7.94 -6.76 -4.76
CA GLY A 88 -7.44 -8.10 -4.48
C GLY A 88 -6.73 -8.13 -3.12
N ALA A 89 -7.02 -9.12 -2.27
CA ALA A 89 -6.31 -9.28 -1.02
C ALA A 89 -6.23 -10.73 -0.55
N VAL A 90 -5.18 -11.03 0.21
CA VAL A 90 -4.96 -12.32 0.86
C VAL A 90 -4.57 -12.10 2.32
N ARG A 91 -4.82 -13.11 3.14
CA ARG A 91 -4.48 -13.07 4.57
C ARG A 91 -3.24 -13.89 4.89
N ILE A 92 -2.37 -13.32 5.71
CA ILE A 92 -1.23 -14.01 6.30
C ILE A 92 -1.36 -13.95 7.81
N VAL A 93 -1.28 -15.08 8.49
CA VAL A 93 -1.32 -15.17 9.96
C VAL A 93 -0.18 -16.07 10.43
N ASN A 94 0.56 -15.62 11.43
CA ASN A 94 1.72 -16.36 11.96
C ASN A 94 2.70 -16.82 10.85
N GLY A 95 2.96 -15.96 9.88
CA GLY A 95 3.84 -16.24 8.74
C GLY A 95 3.29 -17.25 7.73
N ARG A 96 2.00 -17.60 7.79
CA ARG A 96 1.35 -18.55 6.87
C ARG A 96 0.31 -17.86 6.01
N LEU A 97 0.42 -18.03 4.71
CA LEU A 97 -0.61 -17.61 3.76
C LEU A 97 -1.86 -18.51 3.93
N LEU A 98 -2.99 -17.89 4.25
CA LEU A 98 -4.28 -18.57 4.35
C LEU A 98 -4.97 -18.53 2.98
N ARG A 99 -4.80 -19.57 2.18
CA ARG A 99 -5.25 -19.63 0.77
C ARG A 99 -6.75 -19.52 0.59
N ASP A 100 -7.52 -19.90 1.60
CA ASP A 100 -8.99 -19.86 1.60
C ASP A 100 -9.53 -18.52 2.16
N GLU A 101 -8.66 -17.67 2.72
CA GLU A 101 -8.99 -16.33 3.19
C GLU A 101 -8.47 -15.28 2.21
N PHE A 102 -9.26 -14.98 1.20
CA PHE A 102 -8.95 -13.98 0.20
C PHE A 102 -10.14 -13.05 -0.05
N PHE A 103 -9.84 -11.88 -0.56
CA PHE A 103 -10.81 -10.92 -1.06
C PHE A 103 -10.45 -10.66 -2.52
N ASP A 104 -11.41 -10.86 -3.41
CA ASP A 104 -11.25 -10.62 -4.85
C ASP A 104 -12.57 -10.06 -5.37
N GLN A 105 -12.56 -8.77 -5.69
CA GLN A 105 -13.79 -8.10 -6.07
C GLN A 105 -13.54 -7.00 -7.11
N LEU A 106 -14.17 -7.17 -8.28
CA LEU A 106 -14.29 -6.11 -9.26
C LEU A 106 -15.28 -5.04 -8.78
N VAL A 107 -15.03 -3.79 -9.14
CA VAL A 107 -15.82 -2.62 -8.73
C VAL A 107 -16.28 -1.85 -9.96
N ASN A 108 -17.55 -1.50 -10.00
CA ASN A 108 -18.07 -0.62 -11.04
C ASN A 108 -17.69 0.84 -10.75
N PRO A 109 -16.80 1.46 -11.53
CA PRO A 109 -16.36 2.84 -11.31
C PRO A 109 -17.39 3.88 -11.80
N ARG A 110 -18.52 3.46 -12.38
CA ARG A 110 -19.52 4.33 -13.01
C ARG A 110 -18.94 5.26 -14.08
N ARG A 111 -17.81 4.87 -14.69
CA ARG A 111 -17.13 5.60 -15.77
C ARG A 111 -16.45 4.62 -16.73
N TRP A 112 -16.15 5.10 -17.92
CA TRP A 112 -15.43 4.32 -18.92
C TRP A 112 -13.94 4.22 -18.57
N LEU A 113 -13.35 3.07 -18.91
CA LEU A 113 -11.91 2.84 -18.81
C LEU A 113 -11.18 3.44 -20.00
N SER A 114 -9.99 3.97 -19.78
CA SER A 114 -9.10 4.33 -20.86
C SER A 114 -8.47 3.10 -21.50
N TYR A 115 -8.12 3.21 -22.77
CA TYR A 115 -7.41 2.11 -23.45
C TYR A 115 -6.05 1.80 -22.79
N GLU A 116 -5.40 2.84 -22.28
CA GLU A 116 -4.11 2.73 -21.58
C GLU A 116 -4.25 1.93 -20.29
N SER A 117 -5.27 2.20 -19.48
CA SER A 117 -5.49 1.45 -18.23
C SER A 117 -5.84 -0.01 -18.52
N ILE A 118 -6.70 -0.28 -19.50
CA ILE A 118 -7.04 -1.65 -19.93
C ILE A 118 -5.79 -2.45 -20.32
N LYS A 119 -4.81 -1.83 -20.98
CA LYS A 119 -3.55 -2.50 -21.34
C LYS A 119 -2.72 -2.91 -20.13
N VAL A 120 -2.83 -2.18 -19.02
CA VAL A 120 -2.05 -2.42 -17.80
C VAL A 120 -2.64 -3.60 -17.03
N HIS A 121 -3.93 -3.54 -16.71
CA HIS A 121 -4.57 -4.52 -15.82
C HIS A 121 -5.43 -5.56 -16.55
N GLY A 122 -5.72 -5.37 -17.85
CA GLY A 122 -6.49 -6.32 -18.65
C GLY A 122 -8.00 -6.36 -18.40
N ILE A 123 -8.52 -5.60 -17.44
CA ILE A 123 -9.94 -5.56 -17.10
C ILE A 123 -10.67 -4.74 -18.16
N GLN A 124 -11.74 -5.31 -18.73
CA GLN A 124 -12.58 -4.66 -19.75
C GLN A 124 -13.75 -3.95 -19.09
N SER A 125 -14.24 -2.87 -19.71
CA SER A 125 -15.39 -2.10 -19.20
C SER A 125 -16.63 -2.95 -19.00
N GLU A 126 -16.88 -3.89 -19.91
CA GLU A 126 -18.02 -4.80 -19.87
C GLU A 126 -18.02 -5.73 -18.65
N MET A 127 -16.81 -6.05 -18.12
CA MET A 127 -16.66 -6.87 -16.91
C MET A 127 -17.14 -6.12 -15.66
N LEU A 128 -17.15 -4.78 -15.70
CA LEU A 128 -17.46 -3.92 -14.57
C LEU A 128 -18.91 -3.45 -14.51
N GLU A 129 -19.65 -3.51 -15.62
CA GLU A 129 -21.01 -2.94 -15.74
C GLU A 129 -21.98 -3.44 -14.66
N GLN A 130 -21.89 -4.74 -14.34
CA GLN A 130 -22.78 -5.40 -13.38
C GLN A 130 -22.13 -5.61 -12.00
N GLN A 131 -20.93 -5.07 -11.80
CA GLN A 131 -20.25 -5.21 -10.52
C GLN A 131 -20.81 -4.22 -9.48
N PRO A 132 -20.68 -4.56 -8.19
CA PRO A 132 -21.04 -3.63 -7.13
C PRO A 132 -20.15 -2.38 -7.19
N THR A 133 -20.70 -1.27 -6.73
CA THR A 133 -20.00 0.00 -6.67
C THR A 133 -19.16 0.10 -5.40
N ILE A 134 -18.27 1.09 -5.32
CA ILE A 134 -17.31 1.23 -4.22
C ILE A 134 -17.98 1.36 -2.85
N ASP A 135 -19.13 2.00 -2.78
CA ASP A 135 -19.94 2.13 -1.56
C ASP A 135 -20.40 0.79 -0.99
N GLN A 136 -20.54 -0.24 -1.83
CA GLN A 136 -20.88 -1.60 -1.42
C GLN A 136 -19.64 -2.47 -1.14
N VAL A 137 -18.56 -2.24 -1.87
CA VAL A 137 -17.34 -3.06 -1.81
C VAL A 137 -16.46 -2.65 -0.65
N LEU A 138 -16.23 -1.35 -0.46
CA LEU A 138 -15.27 -0.87 0.53
C LEU A 138 -15.60 -1.25 1.98
N PRO A 139 -16.88 -1.23 2.43
CA PRO A 139 -17.23 -1.73 3.77
C PRO A 139 -16.96 -3.23 3.95
N ARG A 140 -17.05 -4.01 2.88
CA ARG A 140 -16.73 -5.46 2.91
C ARG A 140 -15.23 -5.68 3.00
N PHE A 141 -14.45 -4.92 2.24
CA PHE A 141 -12.99 -4.97 2.31
C PHE A 141 -12.48 -4.48 3.67
N HIS A 142 -13.04 -3.38 4.20
CA HIS A 142 -12.71 -2.89 5.53
C HIS A 142 -12.91 -3.96 6.61
N ARG A 143 -14.05 -4.67 6.57
CA ARG A 143 -14.33 -5.79 7.49
C ARG A 143 -13.33 -6.94 7.31
N PHE A 144 -12.96 -7.25 6.07
CA PHE A 144 -11.94 -8.25 5.78
C PHE A 144 -10.59 -7.86 6.37
N ALA A 145 -10.22 -6.59 6.34
CA ALA A 145 -8.96 -6.07 6.84
C ALA A 145 -8.94 -5.78 8.36
N GLU A 146 -10.08 -5.94 9.05
CA GLU A 146 -10.20 -5.60 10.47
C GLU A 146 -9.20 -6.39 11.32
N GLY A 147 -8.51 -5.68 12.24
CA GLY A 147 -7.55 -6.29 13.17
C GLY A 147 -6.25 -6.77 12.53
N THR A 148 -5.94 -6.37 11.30
CA THR A 148 -4.70 -6.76 10.61
C THR A 148 -3.86 -5.54 10.25
N ILE A 149 -2.57 -5.79 9.98
CA ILE A 149 -1.68 -4.81 9.33
C ILE A 149 -1.95 -4.88 7.82
N LEU A 150 -2.20 -3.74 7.21
CA LEU A 150 -2.32 -3.64 5.76
C LEU A 150 -0.93 -3.67 5.13
N VAL A 151 -0.75 -4.51 4.11
CA VAL A 151 0.52 -4.62 3.37
C VAL A 151 0.24 -4.39 1.90
N ALA A 152 0.97 -3.46 1.30
CA ALA A 152 0.93 -3.22 -0.13
C ALA A 152 2.31 -2.82 -0.65
N HIS A 153 2.51 -2.88 -1.96
CA HIS A 153 3.72 -2.40 -2.61
C HIS A 153 3.48 -1.00 -3.16
N ASN A 154 4.26 -0.01 -2.72
CA ASN A 154 3.98 1.41 -2.97
C ASN A 154 2.61 1.81 -2.36
N ALA A 155 2.42 1.42 -1.11
CA ALA A 155 1.15 1.46 -0.37
C ALA A 155 0.51 2.86 -0.32
N ALA A 156 1.30 3.92 -0.46
CA ALA A 156 0.80 5.29 -0.44
C ALA A 156 -0.26 5.55 -1.51
N PHE A 157 -0.11 4.92 -2.70
CA PHE A 157 -1.09 5.04 -3.77
C PHE A 157 -2.42 4.37 -3.39
N ASP A 158 -2.37 3.09 -3.03
CA ASP A 158 -3.57 2.30 -2.70
C ASP A 158 -4.30 2.90 -1.50
N MET A 159 -3.57 3.27 -0.46
CA MET A 159 -4.14 3.92 0.71
C MET A 159 -4.79 5.27 0.36
N LYS A 160 -4.21 6.04 -0.56
CA LYS A 160 -4.82 7.29 -1.03
C LYS A 160 -6.13 7.03 -1.76
N MET A 161 -6.18 6.02 -2.62
CA MET A 161 -7.41 5.61 -3.29
C MET A 161 -8.51 5.20 -2.30
N LEU A 162 -8.17 4.41 -1.26
CA LEU A 162 -9.11 4.02 -0.21
C LEU A 162 -9.60 5.23 0.60
N GLN A 163 -8.68 6.09 1.04
CA GLN A 163 -8.99 7.27 1.87
C GLN A 163 -9.93 8.26 1.19
N LEU A 164 -9.78 8.47 -0.13
CA LEU A 164 -10.69 9.35 -0.88
C LEU A 164 -12.13 8.83 -0.90
N LYS A 165 -12.34 7.54 -0.64
CA LYS A 165 -13.67 6.91 -0.58
C LYS A 165 -14.24 6.80 0.83
N GLU A 166 -13.50 7.15 1.87
CA GLU A 166 -13.95 7.05 3.27
C GLU A 166 -15.21 7.88 3.53
N ALA A 167 -15.25 9.12 3.03
CA ALA A 167 -16.41 9.99 3.24
C ALA A 167 -17.68 9.49 2.53
N GLU A 168 -17.54 8.87 1.35
CA GLU A 168 -18.64 8.32 0.57
C GLU A 168 -19.17 7.02 1.18
N THR A 169 -18.28 6.19 1.70
CA THR A 169 -18.59 4.82 2.13
C THR A 169 -18.84 4.70 3.64
N GLY A 170 -18.49 5.71 4.40
CA GLY A 170 -18.65 5.75 5.86
C GLY A 170 -17.68 4.84 6.61
N VAL A 171 -16.64 4.31 5.94
CA VAL A 171 -15.58 3.51 6.57
C VAL A 171 -14.29 4.31 6.65
N ARG A 172 -13.44 3.98 7.62
CA ARG A 172 -12.14 4.59 7.80
C ARG A 172 -11.09 3.52 8.10
N PHE A 173 -10.00 3.54 7.35
CA PHE A 173 -8.88 2.64 7.57
C PHE A 173 -7.92 3.24 8.59
N ILE A 174 -7.88 2.63 9.78
CA ILE A 174 -6.98 3.00 10.88
C ILE A 174 -5.90 1.94 11.11
N ASN A 175 -5.85 0.94 10.24
CA ASN A 175 -4.87 -0.15 10.31
C ASN A 175 -3.44 0.40 10.19
N PRO A 176 -2.46 -0.18 10.90
CA PRO A 176 -1.07 0.02 10.57
C PRO A 176 -0.80 -0.39 9.12
N VAL A 177 0.09 0.32 8.44
CA VAL A 177 0.44 0.04 7.03
C VAL A 177 1.91 -0.34 6.94
N LEU A 178 2.21 -1.43 6.24
CA LEU A 178 3.55 -1.85 5.88
C LEU A 178 3.72 -1.74 4.36
N ASP A 179 4.58 -0.84 3.92
CA ASP A 179 4.93 -0.67 2.51
C ASP A 179 6.15 -1.51 2.16
N THR A 180 5.99 -2.48 1.27
CA THR A 180 7.09 -3.39 0.88
C THR A 180 8.14 -2.71 0.01
N LEU A 181 7.82 -1.64 -0.73
CA LEU A 181 8.78 -0.84 -1.45
C LEU A 181 9.72 -0.13 -0.47
N LEU A 182 9.15 0.58 0.51
CA LEU A 182 9.92 1.29 1.54
C LEU A 182 10.72 0.33 2.43
N LEU A 183 10.13 -0.81 2.79
CA LEU A 183 10.81 -1.85 3.55
C LEU A 183 12.03 -2.38 2.78
N SER A 184 11.87 -2.68 1.48
CA SER A 184 12.97 -3.12 0.63
C SER A 184 14.08 -2.07 0.54
N ALA A 185 13.73 -0.79 0.38
CA ALA A 185 14.69 0.31 0.34
C ALA A 185 15.45 0.46 1.66
N ALA A 186 14.77 0.27 2.80
CA ALA A 186 15.39 0.35 4.13
C ALA A 186 16.37 -0.81 4.40
N ILE A 187 16.00 -2.05 3.99
CA ILE A 187 16.81 -3.25 4.24
C ILE A 187 17.97 -3.36 3.24
N HIS A 188 17.73 -2.93 2.00
CA HIS A 188 18.67 -3.07 0.89
C HIS A 188 18.97 -1.73 0.19
N PRO A 189 19.50 -0.71 0.88
CA PRO A 189 19.67 0.64 0.34
C PRO A 189 20.64 0.73 -0.85
N ALA A 190 21.48 -0.28 -1.05
CA ALA A 190 22.45 -0.33 -2.15
C ALA A 190 21.85 -0.86 -3.47
N HIS A 191 20.61 -1.36 -3.46
CA HIS A 191 19.97 -1.81 -4.69
C HIS A 191 19.41 -0.66 -5.50
N ALA A 192 19.58 -0.72 -6.83
CA ALA A 192 19.15 0.32 -7.75
C ALA A 192 17.63 0.33 -7.99
N SER A 193 16.93 -0.76 -7.68
CA SER A 193 15.50 -0.92 -7.88
C SER A 193 14.86 -1.69 -6.72
N HIS A 194 13.66 -1.25 -6.36
CA HIS A 194 12.82 -1.83 -5.32
C HIS A 194 11.42 -2.16 -5.84
N ASN A 195 11.25 -2.30 -7.17
CA ASN A 195 9.99 -2.78 -7.73
C ASN A 195 9.72 -4.24 -7.33
N LEU A 196 8.46 -4.65 -7.41
CA LEU A 196 8.03 -5.95 -6.89
C LEU A 196 8.71 -7.12 -7.60
N GLU A 197 8.93 -7.01 -8.92
CA GLU A 197 9.59 -8.03 -9.74
C GLU A 197 11.05 -8.23 -9.32
N ASP A 198 11.81 -7.14 -9.17
CA ASP A 198 13.20 -7.20 -8.73
C ASP A 198 13.33 -7.71 -7.28
N ILE A 199 12.35 -7.43 -6.42
CA ILE A 199 12.30 -7.99 -5.07
C ILE A 199 12.05 -9.50 -5.14
N ALA A 200 11.07 -9.95 -5.94
CA ALA A 200 10.75 -11.36 -6.11
C ALA A 200 11.95 -12.15 -6.66
N ASP A 201 12.60 -11.63 -7.71
CA ASP A 201 13.80 -12.24 -8.31
C ASP A 201 14.93 -12.40 -7.27
N ARG A 202 15.17 -11.38 -6.44
CA ARG A 202 16.18 -11.45 -5.36
C ARG A 202 15.84 -12.49 -4.29
N MET A 203 14.56 -12.73 -4.07
CA MET A 203 14.06 -13.72 -3.10
C MET A 203 13.98 -15.13 -3.71
N GLY A 204 14.18 -15.27 -5.03
CA GLY A 204 14.07 -16.53 -5.73
C GLY A 204 12.64 -17.03 -5.91
N ILE A 205 11.69 -16.10 -6.06
CA ILE A 205 10.25 -16.35 -6.23
C ILE A 205 9.89 -16.15 -7.69
#